data_5945e4d69c8d4b315013cef9d14d5571
#
_entry.id   5945e4d69c8d4b315013cef9d14d5571
#
_cell.length_a   1.000
_cell.length_b   1.000
_cell.length_c   1.000
_cell.angle_alpha   90.00
_cell.angle_beta   90.00
_cell.angle_gamma   90.00
#
_symmetry.space_group_name_H-M   'P 1'
#
loop_
_entity.id
_entity.type
_entity.pdbx_description
1 polymer ?
#
loop_
_entity_poly.entity_id
_entity_poly.type
_entity_poly.pdbx_seq_one_letter_code
_entity_poly.pdbx_strand_id
1 'polypeptide(L)'
;NGAEKRIAFDELLCAVGRTARLTGYGLEELGIPTQKTVETNEYLQTIYPNIYAAGDVAGPYQFTHTAAHQAWYAAVNALFGGFKKFKADYSVIPWATFIDPEVARVGLNEQDAKERNIAYEVTKYGIDDLDRAIADGEAHGFVKVLTVPGKDRILGVTIVGTHAGDLLAEYVLAMKHGLGLNKMLGTIHTYPTLSEANKYAAGEWKRAHQPHKLLAWVRKYHDWKRT
;
A
#
# COMPACT_ATOMS: atom_id res chain seq x y z
N ASN A 1 -11.29 -26.61 -14.46
CA ASN A 1 -11.72 -27.79 -15.21
C ASN A 1 -11.28 -29.12 -14.57
N GLY A 2 -10.49 -29.13 -13.49
CA GLY A 2 -10.15 -30.34 -12.73
C GLY A 2 -9.35 -31.42 -13.48
N ALA A 3 -8.83 -31.12 -14.68
CA ALA A 3 -8.03 -32.09 -15.41
C ALA A 3 -6.63 -32.19 -14.82
N GLU A 4 -6.20 -33.41 -14.50
CA GLU A 4 -4.83 -33.70 -14.05
C GLU A 4 -3.87 -33.41 -15.20
N LYS A 5 -2.81 -32.62 -14.94
CA LYS A 5 -1.75 -32.34 -15.90
C LYS A 5 -0.42 -32.78 -15.32
N ARG A 6 0.31 -33.61 -16.06
CA ARG A 6 1.66 -34.05 -15.69
C ARG A 6 2.69 -33.20 -16.42
N ILE A 7 3.66 -32.66 -15.67
CA ILE A 7 4.77 -31.87 -16.20
C ILE A 7 6.06 -32.54 -15.73
N ALA A 8 6.92 -32.90 -16.69
CA ALA A 8 8.27 -33.38 -16.38
C ALA A 8 9.14 -32.17 -15.98
N PHE A 9 9.99 -32.34 -14.98
CA PHE A 9 10.91 -31.30 -14.50
C PHE A 9 12.16 -31.96 -13.94
N ASP A 10 13.27 -31.24 -13.90
CA ASP A 10 14.53 -31.70 -13.30
C ASP A 10 14.67 -31.23 -11.86
N GLU A 11 14.27 -29.97 -11.59
CA GLU A 11 14.32 -29.34 -10.28
C GLU A 11 13.00 -28.66 -9.95
N LEU A 12 12.62 -28.66 -8.67
CA LEU A 12 11.41 -28.03 -8.16
C LEU A 12 11.73 -26.90 -7.16
N LEU A 13 11.41 -25.66 -7.49
CA LEU A 13 11.41 -24.55 -6.54
C LEU A 13 10.05 -24.44 -5.83
N CYS A 14 10.00 -24.79 -4.54
CA CYS A 14 8.81 -24.67 -3.71
C CYS A 14 8.79 -23.29 -3.01
N ALA A 15 8.04 -22.34 -3.55
CA ALA A 15 7.95 -20.96 -3.05
C ALA A 15 6.50 -20.60 -2.62
N VAL A 16 5.85 -21.48 -1.83
CA VAL A 16 4.43 -21.44 -1.50
C VAL A 16 4.10 -20.72 -0.17
N GLY A 17 5.09 -20.12 0.48
CA GLY A 17 4.88 -19.37 1.72
C GLY A 17 6.08 -19.41 2.67
N ARG A 18 5.89 -18.83 3.85
CA ARG A 18 6.89 -18.74 4.91
C ARG A 18 6.28 -19.17 6.24
N THR A 19 7.10 -19.80 7.07
CA THR A 19 6.75 -20.14 8.44
C THR A 19 7.83 -19.57 9.37
N ALA A 20 7.43 -18.92 10.45
CA ALA A 20 8.37 -18.43 11.46
C ALA A 20 9.12 -19.62 12.09
N ARG A 21 10.43 -19.51 12.21
CA ARG A 21 11.24 -20.45 12.99
C ARG A 21 11.14 -20.06 14.45
N LEU A 22 10.55 -20.93 15.27
CA LEU A 22 10.24 -20.64 16.67
C LEU A 22 10.97 -21.54 17.67
N THR A 23 11.92 -22.36 17.18
CA THR A 23 12.63 -23.35 18.01
C THR A 23 14.12 -23.32 17.77
N GLY A 24 14.89 -23.78 18.77
CA GLY A 24 16.32 -24.01 18.67
C GLY A 24 17.19 -22.78 18.91
N TYR A 25 16.67 -21.76 19.61
CA TYR A 25 17.42 -20.57 19.99
C TYR A 25 16.96 -19.96 21.35
N GLY A 26 16.43 -20.80 22.24
CA GLY A 26 16.23 -20.48 23.65
C GLY A 26 14.86 -19.91 24.02
N LEU A 27 13.88 -19.88 23.12
CA LEU A 27 12.53 -19.40 23.47
C LEU A 27 11.81 -20.36 24.44
N GLU A 28 12.00 -21.66 24.22
CA GLU A 28 11.41 -22.73 25.00
C GLU A 28 11.93 -22.71 26.42
N GLU A 29 13.25 -22.59 26.60
CA GLU A 29 13.93 -22.57 27.90
C GLU A 29 13.56 -21.32 28.71
N LEU A 30 13.29 -20.20 28.03
CA LEU A 30 12.82 -18.96 28.63
C LEU A 30 11.30 -18.94 28.85
N GLY A 31 10.58 -19.93 28.35
CA GLY A 31 9.13 -19.96 28.43
C GLY A 31 8.45 -18.79 27.71
N ILE A 32 9.07 -18.28 26.65
CA ILE A 32 8.47 -17.21 25.83
C ILE A 32 7.33 -17.79 25.00
N PRO A 33 6.10 -17.27 25.12
CA PRO A 33 4.96 -17.82 24.40
C PRO A 33 5.10 -17.66 22.89
N THR A 34 4.83 -18.76 22.18
CA THR A 34 4.79 -18.81 20.72
C THR A 34 3.53 -19.51 20.24
N GLN A 35 2.95 -19.04 19.14
CA GLN A 35 1.89 -19.71 18.39
C GLN A 35 2.34 -19.86 16.93
N LYS A 36 1.87 -19.00 16.04
CA LYS A 36 2.40 -18.87 14.67
C LYS A 36 3.64 -17.98 14.61
N THR A 37 3.81 -17.14 15.62
CA THR A 37 4.90 -16.18 15.80
C THR A 37 5.25 -16.08 17.28
N VAL A 38 6.34 -15.42 17.63
CA VAL A 38 6.65 -15.02 19.01
C VAL A 38 5.60 -14.01 19.46
N GLU A 39 4.99 -14.23 20.62
CA GLU A 39 4.02 -13.29 21.18
C GLU A 39 4.73 -12.02 21.68
N THR A 40 4.29 -10.88 21.19
CA THR A 40 4.79 -9.56 21.60
C THR A 40 3.62 -8.60 21.86
N ASN A 41 3.90 -7.59 22.69
CA ASN A 41 2.99 -6.47 22.85
C ASN A 41 3.15 -5.45 21.69
N GLU A 42 2.39 -4.37 21.73
CA GLU A 42 2.41 -3.29 20.72
C GLU A 42 3.76 -2.55 20.61
N TYR A 43 4.67 -2.76 21.57
CA TYR A 43 6.02 -2.21 21.61
C TYR A 43 7.08 -3.21 21.14
N LEU A 44 6.66 -4.38 20.64
CA LEU A 44 7.50 -5.51 20.20
C LEU A 44 8.25 -6.21 21.34
N GLN A 45 7.86 -5.99 22.61
CA GLN A 45 8.41 -6.69 23.77
C GLN A 45 7.72 -8.05 23.95
N THR A 46 8.50 -9.05 24.31
CA THR A 46 7.99 -10.34 24.78
C THR A 46 7.47 -10.21 26.24
N ILE A 47 7.23 -11.32 26.90
CA ILE A 47 6.95 -11.33 28.35
C ILE A 47 8.11 -10.76 29.19
N TYR A 48 9.33 -10.74 28.64
CA TYR A 48 10.49 -10.14 29.24
C TYR A 48 10.70 -8.72 28.69
N PRO A 49 10.83 -7.69 29.56
CA PRO A 49 10.90 -6.30 29.12
C PRO A 49 12.20 -5.93 28.39
N ASN A 50 13.21 -6.78 28.45
CA ASN A 50 14.51 -6.64 27.81
C ASN A 50 14.69 -7.53 26.57
N ILE A 51 13.66 -8.32 26.20
CA ILE A 51 13.67 -9.17 25.01
C ILE A 51 12.59 -8.72 24.05
N TYR A 52 13.01 -8.43 22.82
CA TYR A 52 12.16 -7.94 21.73
C TYR A 52 12.19 -8.93 20.58
N ALA A 53 11.10 -8.99 19.81
CA ALA A 53 11.07 -9.71 18.55
C ALA A 53 10.65 -8.79 17.40
N ALA A 54 11.29 -8.93 16.25
CA ALA A 54 11.02 -8.17 15.05
C ALA A 54 11.17 -9.03 13.78
N GLY A 55 10.46 -8.68 12.72
CA GLY A 55 10.45 -9.39 11.45
C GLY A 55 9.49 -10.56 11.42
N ASP A 56 9.75 -11.50 10.53
CA ASP A 56 8.86 -12.65 10.25
C ASP A 56 8.55 -13.47 11.50
N VAL A 57 9.47 -13.50 12.46
CA VAL A 57 9.31 -14.21 13.74
C VAL A 57 8.28 -13.55 14.65
N ALA A 58 8.08 -12.23 14.55
CA ALA A 58 7.11 -11.47 15.35
C ALA A 58 5.76 -11.31 14.65
N GLY A 59 5.72 -11.35 13.32
CA GLY A 59 4.49 -11.04 12.56
C GLY A 59 4.00 -9.60 12.78
N PRO A 60 2.75 -9.27 12.44
CA PRO A 60 1.80 -10.08 11.67
C PRO A 60 2.10 -10.12 10.16
N TYR A 61 3.06 -9.31 9.67
CA TYR A 61 3.43 -9.21 8.26
C TYR A 61 4.82 -9.77 8.03
N GLN A 62 4.96 -10.63 7.02
CA GLN A 62 6.22 -11.28 6.66
C GLN A 62 6.84 -10.58 5.44
N PHE A 63 7.18 -9.30 5.61
CA PHE A 63 7.83 -8.46 4.60
C PHE A 63 9.13 -7.86 5.13
N THR A 64 10.16 -7.80 4.29
CA THR A 64 11.46 -7.21 4.65
C THR A 64 11.34 -5.76 5.11
N HIS A 65 10.52 -4.95 4.44
CA HIS A 65 10.29 -3.56 4.82
C HIS A 65 9.53 -3.43 6.15
N THR A 66 8.64 -4.37 6.47
CA THR A 66 7.96 -4.42 7.79
C THR A 66 8.93 -4.87 8.88
N ALA A 67 9.82 -5.82 8.58
CA ALA A 67 10.86 -6.26 9.51
C ALA A 67 11.81 -5.11 9.86
N ALA A 68 12.24 -4.31 8.87
CA ALA A 68 13.07 -3.13 9.10
C ALA A 68 12.35 -2.07 9.97
N HIS A 69 11.07 -1.82 9.70
CA HIS A 69 10.23 -0.94 10.50
C HIS A 69 10.11 -1.41 11.95
N GLN A 70 9.83 -2.69 12.17
CA GLN A 70 9.79 -3.28 13.51
C GLN A 70 11.14 -3.20 14.21
N ALA A 71 12.24 -3.50 13.52
CA ALA A 71 13.59 -3.45 14.11
C ALA A 71 13.92 -2.06 14.64
N TRP A 72 13.52 -1.00 13.93
CA TRP A 72 13.68 0.37 14.40
C TRP A 72 12.90 0.61 15.70
N TYR A 73 11.63 0.22 15.80
CA TYR A 73 10.83 0.37 17.01
C TYR A 73 11.38 -0.47 18.16
N ALA A 74 11.78 -1.71 17.90
CA ALA A 74 12.38 -2.57 18.92
C ALA A 74 13.65 -1.97 19.48
N ALA A 75 14.56 -1.47 18.62
CA ALA A 75 15.81 -0.83 19.03
C ALA A 75 15.58 0.45 19.85
N VAL A 76 14.69 1.34 19.38
CA VAL A 76 14.37 2.58 20.10
C VAL A 76 13.71 2.28 21.44
N ASN A 77 12.79 1.32 21.50
CA ASN A 77 12.14 0.94 22.75
C ASN A 77 13.12 0.25 23.72
N ALA A 78 14.07 -0.54 23.22
CA ALA A 78 15.12 -1.15 24.05
C ALA A 78 16.04 -0.10 24.68
N LEU A 79 16.40 0.95 23.94
CA LEU A 79 17.32 1.98 24.39
C LEU A 79 16.64 3.07 25.23
N PHE A 80 15.45 3.49 24.82
CA PHE A 80 14.78 4.69 25.37
C PHE A 80 13.41 4.41 25.97
N GLY A 81 12.92 3.18 25.95
CA GLY A 81 11.59 2.81 26.43
C GLY A 81 11.33 3.08 27.91
N GLY A 82 12.37 3.32 28.71
CA GLY A 82 12.25 3.80 30.09
C GLY A 82 11.75 5.25 30.19
N PHE A 83 11.97 6.06 29.15
CA PHE A 83 11.51 7.45 29.07
C PHE A 83 10.23 7.58 28.23
N LYS A 84 10.22 6.95 27.06
CA LYS A 84 9.07 6.98 26.13
C LYS A 84 9.08 5.72 25.28
N LYS A 85 7.93 5.05 25.21
CA LYS A 85 7.71 3.89 24.34
C LYS A 85 7.02 4.31 23.05
N PHE A 86 7.39 3.67 21.96
CA PHE A 86 6.82 3.88 20.62
C PHE A 86 6.14 2.60 20.15
N LYS A 87 4.87 2.71 19.77
CA LYS A 87 4.09 1.61 19.22
C LYS A 87 4.47 1.38 17.77
N ALA A 88 4.62 0.12 17.38
CA ALA A 88 4.76 -0.25 15.98
C ALA A 88 3.46 0.11 15.23
N ASP A 89 3.59 0.88 14.15
CA ASP A 89 2.46 1.42 13.41
C ASP A 89 2.28 0.68 12.08
N TYR A 90 1.20 -0.11 12.00
CA TYR A 90 0.80 -0.89 10.84
C TYR A 90 -0.43 -0.31 10.13
N SER A 91 -0.75 0.96 10.35
CA SER A 91 -1.94 1.60 9.76
C SER A 91 -1.92 1.66 8.25
N VAL A 92 -0.72 1.70 7.65
CA VAL A 92 -0.52 1.73 6.20
C VAL A 92 0.61 0.77 5.83
N ILE A 93 0.27 -0.38 5.27
CA ILE A 93 1.22 -1.41 4.85
C ILE A 93 1.15 -1.56 3.32
N PRO A 94 2.23 -1.23 2.60
CA PRO A 94 2.36 -1.53 1.18
C PRO A 94 2.90 -2.94 0.93
N TRP A 95 2.56 -3.52 -0.21
CA TRP A 95 3.25 -4.70 -0.74
C TRP A 95 3.22 -4.72 -2.26
N ALA A 96 4.17 -5.44 -2.84
CA ALA A 96 4.25 -5.65 -4.27
C ALA A 96 4.50 -7.12 -4.59
N THR A 97 3.95 -7.56 -5.71
CA THR A 97 4.27 -8.83 -6.35
C THR A 97 5.09 -8.52 -7.58
N PHE A 98 6.35 -8.97 -7.60
CA PHE A 98 7.35 -8.67 -8.63
C PHE A 98 7.23 -9.65 -9.80
N ILE A 99 6.07 -9.66 -10.43
CA ILE A 99 5.81 -10.32 -11.71
C ILE A 99 5.88 -9.29 -12.83
N ASP A 100 5.73 -9.70 -14.07
CA ASP A 100 5.67 -8.81 -15.22
C ASP A 100 4.26 -8.85 -15.85
N PRO A 101 3.50 -7.73 -15.83
CA PRO A 101 3.76 -6.47 -15.13
C PRO A 101 3.67 -6.59 -13.60
N GLU A 102 4.38 -5.72 -12.86
CA GLU A 102 4.30 -5.67 -11.39
C GLU A 102 2.88 -5.37 -10.91
N VAL A 103 2.54 -5.91 -9.73
CA VAL A 103 1.31 -5.59 -9.03
C VAL A 103 1.64 -5.06 -7.64
N ALA A 104 1.35 -3.80 -7.39
CA ALA A 104 1.59 -3.15 -6.09
C ALA A 104 0.28 -2.68 -5.46
N ARG A 105 0.23 -2.73 -4.11
CA ARG A 105 -0.99 -2.41 -3.38
C ARG A 105 -0.70 -1.80 -2.01
N VAL A 106 -1.58 -0.88 -1.60
CA VAL A 106 -1.66 -0.34 -0.23
C VAL A 106 -3.13 -0.15 0.17
N GLY A 107 -3.46 -0.42 1.43
CA GLY A 107 -4.82 -0.30 1.94
C GLY A 107 -5.79 -1.33 1.36
N LEU A 108 -7.07 -0.93 1.21
CA LEU A 108 -8.16 -1.82 0.79
C LEU A 108 -8.19 -2.01 -0.73
N ASN A 109 -8.53 -3.22 -1.17
CA ASN A 109 -9.08 -3.44 -2.49
C ASN A 109 -10.62 -3.56 -2.42
N GLU A 110 -11.27 -3.76 -3.56
CA GLU A 110 -12.73 -3.90 -3.62
C GLU A 110 -13.25 -5.11 -2.85
N GLN A 111 -12.49 -6.21 -2.83
CA GLN A 111 -12.86 -7.41 -2.08
C GLN A 111 -12.80 -7.14 -0.58
N ASP A 112 -11.70 -6.57 -0.07
CA ASP A 112 -11.56 -6.21 1.35
C ASP A 112 -12.63 -5.23 1.80
N ALA A 113 -12.94 -4.23 0.95
CA ALA A 113 -13.98 -3.25 1.25
C ALA A 113 -15.37 -3.90 1.36
N LYS A 114 -15.70 -4.84 0.46
CA LYS A 114 -16.95 -5.61 0.50
C LYS A 114 -17.02 -6.50 1.74
N GLU A 115 -15.97 -7.27 2.03
CA GLU A 115 -15.91 -8.15 3.20
C GLU A 115 -16.05 -7.39 4.52
N ARG A 116 -15.54 -6.17 4.58
CA ARG A 116 -15.62 -5.29 5.76
C ARG A 116 -16.83 -4.37 5.76
N ASN A 117 -17.72 -4.46 4.76
CA ASN A 117 -18.87 -3.57 4.58
C ASN A 117 -18.50 -2.08 4.58
N ILE A 118 -17.36 -1.72 3.99
CA ILE A 118 -16.90 -0.33 3.85
C ILE A 118 -17.37 0.20 2.50
N ALA A 119 -18.16 1.28 2.52
CA ALA A 119 -18.58 1.97 1.31
C ALA A 119 -17.38 2.65 0.63
N TYR A 120 -17.28 2.51 -0.69
CA TYR A 120 -16.19 3.05 -1.50
C TYR A 120 -16.66 3.51 -2.88
N GLU A 121 -15.88 4.38 -3.49
CA GLU A 121 -15.91 4.72 -4.91
C GLU A 121 -14.62 4.26 -5.57
N VAL A 122 -14.68 3.92 -6.85
CA VAL A 122 -13.53 3.48 -7.64
C VAL A 122 -13.19 4.52 -8.68
N THR A 123 -11.92 4.93 -8.69
CA THR A 123 -11.33 5.66 -9.81
C THR A 123 -10.24 4.82 -10.44
N LYS A 124 -10.23 4.73 -11.77
CA LYS A 124 -9.23 3.98 -12.53
C LYS A 124 -8.65 4.88 -13.63
N TYR A 125 -7.33 4.90 -13.73
CA TYR A 125 -6.59 5.52 -14.83
C TYR A 125 -5.78 4.44 -15.55
N GLY A 126 -5.90 4.36 -16.88
CA GLY A 126 -5.08 3.47 -17.72
C GLY A 126 -3.71 4.08 -17.99
N ILE A 127 -2.66 3.28 -17.97
CA ILE A 127 -1.27 3.74 -18.24
C ILE A 127 -1.01 3.82 -19.75
N ASP A 128 -1.91 3.32 -20.57
CA ASP A 128 -1.83 3.29 -22.02
C ASP A 128 -1.82 4.67 -22.71
N ASP A 129 -2.22 5.72 -22.00
CA ASP A 129 -2.21 7.13 -22.46
C ASP A 129 -1.09 7.95 -21.79
N LEU A 130 -0.10 7.29 -21.18
CA LEU A 130 0.99 7.96 -20.48
C LEU A 130 2.23 8.07 -21.37
N ASP A 131 2.66 9.27 -21.71
CA ASP A 131 3.77 9.53 -22.65
C ASP A 131 5.04 8.76 -22.31
N ARG A 132 5.40 8.68 -21.03
CA ARG A 132 6.57 7.92 -20.60
C ARG A 132 6.41 6.42 -20.83
N ALA A 133 5.26 5.87 -20.53
CA ALA A 133 4.99 4.45 -20.74
C ALA A 133 4.98 4.10 -22.24
N ILE A 134 4.45 4.97 -23.07
CA ILE A 134 4.46 4.84 -24.53
C ILE A 134 5.91 4.86 -25.05
N ALA A 135 6.71 5.81 -24.57
CA ALA A 135 8.12 5.94 -24.99
C ALA A 135 8.98 4.74 -24.59
N ASP A 136 8.69 4.11 -23.46
CA ASP A 136 9.39 2.94 -22.96
C ASP A 136 8.86 1.61 -23.56
N GLY A 137 7.75 1.62 -24.30
CA GLY A 137 7.07 0.43 -24.80
C GLY A 137 6.27 -0.31 -23.71
N GLU A 138 6.00 0.32 -22.60
CA GLU A 138 5.36 -0.24 -21.38
C GLU A 138 3.96 0.35 -21.13
N ALA A 139 3.26 0.74 -22.21
CA ALA A 139 1.94 1.38 -22.16
C ALA A 139 0.82 0.40 -21.82
N HIS A 140 0.98 -0.36 -20.74
CA HIS A 140 -0.01 -1.33 -20.27
C HIS A 140 -0.13 -1.30 -18.75
N GLY A 141 -1.35 -1.50 -18.25
CA GLY A 141 -1.63 -1.49 -16.83
C GLY A 141 -2.58 -0.37 -16.40
N PHE A 142 -2.62 -0.11 -15.10
CA PHE A 142 -3.52 0.90 -14.54
C PHE A 142 -3.16 1.31 -13.12
N VAL A 143 -3.62 2.48 -12.72
CA VAL A 143 -3.74 2.92 -11.33
C VAL A 143 -5.22 2.88 -10.94
N LYS A 144 -5.58 2.10 -9.92
CA LYS A 144 -6.94 2.01 -9.38
C LYS A 144 -6.95 2.46 -7.93
N VAL A 145 -7.74 3.49 -7.63
CA VAL A 145 -7.86 4.10 -6.31
C VAL A 145 -9.27 3.89 -5.77
N LEU A 146 -9.36 3.42 -4.53
CA LEU A 146 -10.60 3.40 -3.77
C LEU A 146 -10.63 4.62 -2.84
N THR A 147 -11.73 5.36 -2.88
CA THR A 147 -11.95 6.52 -2.01
C THR A 147 -13.25 6.39 -1.21
N VAL A 148 -13.35 7.16 -0.14
CA VAL A 148 -14.62 7.33 0.58
C VAL A 148 -15.63 8.02 -0.35
N PRO A 149 -16.88 7.54 -0.47
CA PRO A 149 -17.89 8.12 -1.36
C PRO A 149 -18.02 9.64 -1.21
N GLY A 150 -17.88 10.37 -2.32
CA GLY A 150 -17.95 11.83 -2.38
C GLY A 150 -16.77 12.56 -1.73
N LYS A 151 -15.71 11.86 -1.30
CA LYS A 151 -14.55 12.46 -0.66
C LYS A 151 -13.26 11.96 -1.32
N ASP A 152 -12.24 12.81 -1.35
CA ASP A 152 -10.92 12.49 -1.92
C ASP A 152 -10.03 11.66 -0.98
N ARG A 153 -10.57 11.22 0.17
CA ARG A 153 -9.86 10.38 1.15
C ARG A 153 -9.62 8.99 0.58
N ILE A 154 -8.37 8.61 0.49
CA ILE A 154 -7.92 7.33 -0.05
C ILE A 154 -8.17 6.20 0.97
N LEU A 155 -8.82 5.13 0.54
CA LEU A 155 -9.03 3.89 1.29
C LEU A 155 -8.03 2.81 0.89
N GLY A 156 -7.60 2.83 -0.35
CA GLY A 156 -6.60 1.91 -0.87
C GLY A 156 -6.30 2.13 -2.33
N VAL A 157 -5.19 1.57 -2.77
CA VAL A 157 -4.69 1.70 -4.15
C VAL A 157 -4.14 0.38 -4.64
N THR A 158 -4.39 0.08 -5.89
CA THR A 158 -3.75 -1.02 -6.64
C THR A 158 -3.17 -0.45 -7.91
N ILE A 159 -1.89 -0.69 -8.14
CA ILE A 159 -1.18 -0.32 -9.37
C ILE A 159 -0.74 -1.60 -10.05
N VAL A 160 -0.98 -1.69 -11.34
CA VAL A 160 -0.47 -2.76 -12.22
C VAL A 160 0.30 -2.09 -13.34
N GLY A 161 1.55 -2.46 -13.53
CA GLY A 161 2.43 -1.88 -14.56
C GLY A 161 3.89 -1.87 -14.15
N THR A 162 4.73 -1.37 -15.02
CA THR A 162 6.18 -1.23 -14.78
C THR A 162 6.43 -0.29 -13.61
N HIS A 163 7.33 -0.70 -12.71
CA HIS A 163 7.67 0.05 -11.48
C HIS A 163 6.47 0.37 -10.57
N ALA A 164 5.46 -0.49 -10.55
CA ALA A 164 4.28 -0.28 -9.72
C ALA A 164 4.63 -0.16 -8.22
N GLY A 165 5.63 -0.91 -7.75
CA GLY A 165 6.13 -0.81 -6.37
C GLY A 165 6.69 0.56 -6.02
N ASP A 166 7.43 1.19 -6.93
CA ASP A 166 8.01 2.53 -6.75
C ASP A 166 6.91 3.61 -6.79
N LEU A 167 5.98 3.50 -7.74
CA LEU A 167 4.86 4.42 -7.89
C LEU A 167 3.94 4.44 -6.67
N LEU A 168 3.81 3.31 -6.00
CA LEU A 168 2.96 3.16 -4.82
C LEU A 168 3.43 4.01 -3.63
N ALA A 169 4.72 4.37 -3.54
CA ALA A 169 5.31 5.09 -2.42
C ALA A 169 4.63 6.44 -2.15
N GLU A 170 4.19 7.16 -3.19
CA GLU A 170 3.45 8.41 -3.07
C GLU A 170 2.10 8.21 -2.36
N TYR A 171 1.37 7.16 -2.72
CA TYR A 171 0.10 6.82 -2.06
C TYR A 171 0.29 6.36 -0.62
N VAL A 172 1.37 5.63 -0.34
CA VAL A 172 1.75 5.24 1.04
C VAL A 172 1.94 6.48 1.91
N LEU A 173 2.70 7.46 1.42
CA LEU A 173 2.91 8.74 2.08
C LEU A 173 1.60 9.52 2.26
N ALA A 174 0.80 9.62 1.20
CA ALA A 174 -0.49 10.30 1.22
C ALA A 174 -1.44 9.67 2.26
N MET A 175 -1.60 8.36 2.26
CA MET A 175 -2.46 7.66 3.21
C MET A 175 -1.95 7.78 4.64
N LYS A 176 -0.64 7.67 4.86
CA LYS A 176 -0.01 7.78 6.19
C LYS A 176 -0.26 9.13 6.85
N HIS A 177 -0.28 10.20 6.05
CA HIS A 177 -0.47 11.57 6.52
C HIS A 177 -1.89 12.11 6.27
N GLY A 178 -2.83 11.27 5.88
CA GLY A 178 -4.23 11.65 5.65
C GLY A 178 -4.42 12.63 4.49
N LEU A 179 -3.51 12.63 3.52
CA LEU A 179 -3.61 13.43 2.29
C LEU A 179 -4.57 12.73 1.32
N GLY A 180 -5.47 13.51 0.72
CA GLY A 180 -6.40 13.03 -0.29
C GLY A 180 -5.94 13.31 -1.72
N LEU A 181 -6.71 12.84 -2.70
CA LEU A 181 -6.41 12.97 -4.13
C LEU A 181 -6.29 14.43 -4.58
N ASN A 182 -7.00 15.39 -3.96
CA ASN A 182 -6.84 16.81 -4.29
C ASN A 182 -5.43 17.33 -3.96
N LYS A 183 -4.78 16.80 -2.92
CA LYS A 183 -3.39 17.18 -2.58
C LYS A 183 -2.41 16.61 -3.60
N MET A 184 -2.61 15.36 -4.01
CA MET A 184 -1.81 14.73 -5.07
C MET A 184 -1.96 15.48 -6.39
N LEU A 185 -3.19 15.80 -6.80
CA LEU A 185 -3.46 16.59 -8.02
C LEU A 185 -2.79 17.96 -7.99
N GLY A 186 -2.72 18.61 -6.81
CA GLY A 186 -2.07 19.89 -6.61
C GLY A 186 -0.55 19.84 -6.52
N THR A 187 0.04 18.63 -6.52
CA THR A 187 1.50 18.42 -6.50
C THR A 187 2.04 18.42 -7.92
N ILE A 188 3.19 19.07 -8.13
CA ILE A 188 3.87 19.07 -9.42
C ILE A 188 4.62 17.75 -9.59
N HIS A 189 4.28 17.01 -10.62
CA HIS A 189 4.99 15.78 -11.02
C HIS A 189 5.94 16.09 -12.19
N THR A 190 7.11 15.48 -12.16
CA THR A 190 8.10 15.64 -13.23
C THR A 190 7.59 14.96 -14.50
N TYR A 191 7.67 15.65 -15.62
CA TYR A 191 7.34 15.17 -16.96
C TYR A 191 8.61 14.93 -17.79
N PRO A 192 8.71 13.85 -18.59
CA PRO A 192 7.81 12.71 -18.64
C PRO A 192 8.27 11.62 -17.64
N THR A 193 7.37 11.17 -16.77
CA THR A 193 7.64 10.09 -15.82
C THR A 193 6.43 9.19 -15.62
N LEU A 194 6.66 7.95 -15.15
CA LEU A 194 5.56 7.04 -14.77
C LEU A 194 4.75 7.55 -13.58
N SER A 195 5.32 8.39 -12.70
CA SER A 195 4.63 8.94 -11.54
C SER A 195 3.46 9.87 -11.89
N GLU A 196 3.43 10.40 -13.13
CA GLU A 196 2.29 11.18 -13.60
C GLU A 196 0.98 10.38 -13.63
N ALA A 197 1.05 9.04 -13.72
CA ALA A 197 -0.12 8.18 -13.61
C ALA A 197 -0.89 8.41 -12.30
N ASN A 198 -0.18 8.68 -11.19
CA ASN A 198 -0.80 8.97 -9.90
C ASN A 198 -1.55 10.31 -9.93
N LYS A 199 -0.96 11.35 -10.54
CA LYS A 199 -1.59 12.65 -10.75
C LYS A 199 -2.81 12.55 -11.65
N TYR A 200 -2.71 11.79 -12.75
CA TYR A 200 -3.82 11.62 -13.68
C TYR A 200 -4.97 10.81 -13.05
N ALA A 201 -4.69 9.78 -12.25
CA ALA A 201 -5.72 9.11 -11.46
C ALA A 201 -6.45 10.08 -10.51
N ALA A 202 -5.72 10.98 -9.85
CA ALA A 202 -6.31 12.04 -9.03
C ALA A 202 -7.13 13.03 -9.89
N GLY A 203 -6.69 13.30 -11.11
CA GLY A 203 -7.40 14.13 -12.10
C GLY A 203 -8.72 13.51 -12.54
N GLU A 204 -8.74 12.19 -12.82
CA GLU A 204 -9.98 11.47 -13.15
C GLU A 204 -11.01 11.54 -12.01
N TRP A 205 -10.56 11.31 -10.77
CA TRP A 205 -11.43 11.48 -9.60
C TRP A 205 -12.00 12.90 -9.54
N LYS A 206 -11.17 13.92 -9.73
CA LYS A 206 -11.59 15.33 -9.70
C LYS A 206 -12.58 15.65 -10.81
N ARG A 207 -12.37 15.11 -12.02
CA ARG A 207 -13.26 15.26 -13.17
C ARG A 207 -14.65 14.67 -12.89
N ALA A 208 -14.69 13.46 -12.29
CA ALA A 208 -15.94 12.82 -11.91
C ALA A 208 -16.72 13.58 -10.83
N HIS A 209 -16.01 14.35 -9.98
CA HIS A 209 -16.59 15.13 -8.88
C HIS A 209 -16.66 16.64 -9.17
N GLN A 210 -16.81 17.03 -10.43
CA GLN A 210 -16.95 18.42 -10.80
C GLN A 210 -18.26 19.02 -10.24
N PRO A 211 -18.20 20.21 -9.62
CA PRO A 211 -19.38 20.89 -9.11
C PRO A 211 -20.20 21.55 -10.24
N HIS A 212 -20.93 20.75 -11.00
CA HIS A 212 -21.66 21.20 -12.21
C HIS A 212 -22.53 22.43 -11.99
N LYS A 213 -23.23 22.53 -10.82
CA LYS A 213 -24.05 23.70 -10.49
C LYS A 213 -23.22 24.98 -10.34
N LEU A 214 -22.07 24.89 -9.69
CA LEU A 214 -21.14 26.02 -9.55
C LEU A 214 -20.56 26.43 -10.90
N LEU A 215 -20.15 25.47 -11.72
CA LEU A 215 -19.61 25.73 -13.06
C LEU A 215 -20.66 26.40 -13.97
N ALA A 216 -21.91 25.96 -13.90
CA ALA A 216 -23.01 26.60 -14.62
C ALA A 216 -23.26 28.05 -14.17
N TRP A 217 -23.14 28.31 -12.86
CA TRP A 217 -23.22 29.68 -12.31
C TRP A 217 -22.04 30.55 -12.77
N VAL A 218 -20.81 30.02 -12.71
CA VAL A 218 -19.61 30.72 -13.18
C VAL A 218 -19.71 31.03 -14.67
N ARG A 219 -20.23 30.11 -15.49
CA ARG A 219 -20.48 30.35 -16.91
C ARG A 219 -21.43 31.54 -17.10
N LYS A 220 -22.58 31.58 -16.42
CA LYS A 220 -23.53 32.69 -16.49
C LYS A 220 -22.90 34.04 -16.08
N TYR A 221 -22.06 34.02 -15.04
CA TYR A 221 -21.32 35.19 -14.59
C TYR A 221 -20.37 35.74 -15.70
N HIS A 222 -19.63 34.86 -16.37
CA HIS A 222 -18.74 35.27 -17.45
C HIS A 222 -19.48 35.70 -18.70
N ASP A 223 -20.63 35.10 -19.02
CA ASP A 223 -21.47 35.55 -20.14
C ASP A 223 -21.99 36.96 -19.87
N TRP A 224 -22.48 37.24 -18.67
CA TRP A 224 -22.91 38.58 -18.25
C TRP A 224 -21.77 39.62 -18.31
N LYS A 225 -20.55 39.22 -17.92
CA LYS A 225 -19.39 40.16 -17.93
C LYS A 225 -18.89 40.50 -19.33
N ARG A 226 -19.24 39.72 -20.34
CA ARG A 226 -18.85 39.93 -21.75
C ARG A 226 -19.83 40.80 -22.56
N THR A 227 -21.05 40.94 -22.02
CA THR A 227 -22.05 41.89 -22.55
C THR A 227 -21.87 43.28 -21.93
#